data_18bdc67c698b5b979c2eb42eb79aea81
#
_entry.id   18bdc67c698b5b979c2eb42eb79aea81
#
_cell.length_a   1.000
_cell.length_b   1.000
_cell.length_c   1.000
_cell.angle_alpha   90.00
_cell.angle_beta   90.00
_cell.angle_gamma   90.00
#
_symmetry.space_group_name_H-M   'P 1'
#
loop_
_entity.id
_entity.type
_entity.pdbx_description
1 polymer ?
#
loop_
_entity_poly.entity_id
_entity_poly.type
_entity_poly.pdbx_seq_one_letter_code
_entity_poly.pdbx_strand_id
1 'polypeptide(L)'
;MMARSLPRATACIVTCLLVAALTACGESEEPVDIDIKVFPARMDENPGDPVPAGWRRVEFSGSHRSRAGTFLVAEETLLTGWSITAMRVAEETDGSRAISFRLNAAAKKRLAEFCVDEANLKMPLGLSIDGRWAGFSPLMRAPGDRMSLYGFTTEEAERTERWLRIR
;
A
#
# COMPACT_ATOMS: atom_id res chain seq x y z
N MET A 1 31.63 60.07 50.60
CA MET A 1 31.74 59.52 49.21
C MET A 1 31.26 58.09 49.26
N MET A 2 29.99 57.83 48.82
CA MET A 2 29.42 56.47 48.77
C MET A 2 29.30 56.01 47.34
N ALA A 3 30.00 54.95 46.99
CA ALA A 3 29.88 54.29 45.72
C ALA A 3 28.76 53.20 45.80
N ARG A 4 27.70 53.36 45.03
CA ARG A 4 26.62 52.39 44.88
C ARG A 4 26.99 51.38 43.84
N SER A 5 27.06 50.10 44.23
CA SER A 5 27.19 48.96 43.32
C SER A 5 25.79 48.62 42.69
N LEU A 6 25.71 48.57 41.38
CA LEU A 6 24.55 48.09 40.62
C LEU A 6 24.58 46.54 40.53
N PRO A 7 23.42 45.86 40.58
CA PRO A 7 23.35 44.41 40.56
C PRO A 7 23.47 43.85 39.13
N ARG A 8 24.31 42.84 38.99
CA ARG A 8 24.49 42.00 37.81
C ARG A 8 23.42 40.90 37.75
N ALA A 9 22.17 41.25 37.49
CA ALA A 9 21.08 40.25 37.46
C ALA A 9 20.30 40.16 36.14
N THR A 10 20.71 40.82 35.06
CA THR A 10 19.87 40.92 33.85
C THR A 10 20.43 40.15 32.61
N ALA A 11 21.55 39.41 32.75
CA ALA A 11 22.19 38.75 31.58
C ALA A 11 21.81 37.28 31.39
N CYS A 12 21.10 36.63 32.31
CA CYS A 12 20.81 35.19 32.21
C CYS A 12 19.45 34.82 31.57
N ILE A 13 18.54 35.75 31.36
CA ILE A 13 17.17 35.44 30.89
C ILE A 13 17.06 35.42 29.37
N VAL A 14 17.94 36.11 28.65
CA VAL A 14 17.88 36.17 27.16
C VAL A 14 18.47 34.95 26.51
N THR A 15 19.38 34.22 27.15
CA THR A 15 20.06 33.07 26.57
C THR A 15 19.21 31.79 26.61
N CYS A 16 18.26 31.68 27.56
CA CYS A 16 17.37 30.49 27.63
C CYS A 16 16.21 30.50 26.62
N LEU A 17 15.82 31.67 26.09
CA LEU A 17 14.73 31.76 25.11
C LEU A 17 15.15 31.45 23.68
N LEU A 18 16.45 31.50 23.36
CA LEU A 18 16.95 31.20 22.02
C LEU A 18 17.23 29.69 21.79
N VAL A 19 17.36 28.89 22.86
CA VAL A 19 17.59 27.44 22.73
C VAL A 19 16.28 26.67 22.55
N ALA A 20 15.14 27.21 23.01
CA ALA A 20 13.85 26.57 22.87
C ALA A 20 13.22 26.69 21.45
N ALA A 21 13.74 27.59 20.61
CA ALA A 21 13.24 27.78 19.24
C ALA A 21 13.90 26.88 18.19
N LEU A 22 14.97 26.13 18.52
CA LEU A 22 15.71 25.27 17.60
C LEU A 22 15.31 23.79 17.67
N THR A 23 14.42 23.39 18.60
CA THR A 23 13.93 22.01 18.70
C THR A 23 12.59 21.78 17.98
N ALA A 24 12.06 22.79 17.29
CA ALA A 24 10.80 22.69 16.52
C ALA A 24 11.05 22.50 14.99
N CYS A 25 12.23 22.05 14.58
CA CYS A 25 12.48 21.77 13.18
C CYS A 25 12.70 20.28 12.95
N GLY A 26 11.66 19.66 12.40
CA GLY A 26 11.80 18.46 11.59
C GLY A 26 11.73 17.16 12.39
N GLU A 27 10.54 16.74 12.76
CA GLU A 27 10.24 15.33 12.58
C GLU A 27 10.52 15.05 11.10
N SER A 28 11.69 14.49 10.82
CA SER A 28 11.94 13.89 9.53
C SER A 28 10.91 12.77 9.41
N GLU A 29 9.84 12.99 8.63
CA GLU A 29 8.92 11.92 8.29
C GLU A 29 9.80 10.79 7.75
N GLU A 30 9.85 9.68 8.48
CA GLU A 30 10.54 8.48 8.01
C GLU A 30 10.02 8.17 6.61
N PRO A 31 10.92 7.79 5.68
CA PRO A 31 10.51 7.47 4.33
C PRO A 31 9.44 6.38 4.39
N VAL A 32 8.21 6.73 4.05
CA VAL A 32 7.10 5.80 4.03
C VAL A 32 7.28 4.93 2.80
N ASP A 33 7.72 3.70 2.99
CA ASP A 33 7.74 2.70 1.94
C ASP A 33 6.59 1.71 2.12
N ILE A 34 6.00 1.28 1.02
CA ILE A 34 4.97 0.25 0.98
C ILE A 34 5.09 -0.54 -0.32
N ASP A 35 5.22 -1.86 -0.18
CA ASP A 35 5.34 -2.76 -1.32
C ASP A 35 3.97 -3.35 -1.69
N ILE A 36 3.33 -2.77 -2.70
CA ILE A 36 2.05 -3.24 -3.23
C ILE A 36 2.31 -3.96 -4.55
N LYS A 37 1.84 -5.21 -4.64
CA LYS A 37 1.94 -6.03 -5.84
C LYS A 37 0.63 -6.74 -6.14
N VAL A 38 0.26 -6.80 -7.41
CA VAL A 38 -0.90 -7.55 -7.91
C VAL A 38 -0.42 -8.60 -8.88
N PHE A 39 -0.84 -9.82 -8.66
CA PHE A 39 -0.42 -10.99 -9.43
C PHE A 39 -1.62 -11.68 -10.05
N PRO A 40 -1.51 -12.24 -11.26
CA PRO A 40 -2.43 -13.26 -11.73
C PRO A 40 -2.44 -14.46 -10.75
N ALA A 41 -3.61 -14.98 -10.45
CA ALA A 41 -3.74 -16.13 -9.57
C ALA A 41 -4.87 -17.05 -10.04
N ARG A 42 -4.85 -18.29 -9.62
CA ARG A 42 -5.94 -19.26 -9.80
C ARG A 42 -6.04 -20.14 -8.56
N MET A 43 -7.24 -20.63 -8.30
CA MET A 43 -7.41 -21.60 -7.21
C MET A 43 -6.65 -22.86 -7.54
N ASP A 44 -5.94 -23.42 -6.59
CA ASP A 44 -5.26 -24.70 -6.72
C ASP A 44 -6.26 -25.80 -6.35
N GLU A 45 -6.86 -26.43 -7.37
CA GLU A 45 -7.86 -27.48 -7.19
C GLU A 45 -7.25 -28.78 -6.68
N ASN A 46 -5.95 -28.99 -6.96
CA ASN A 46 -5.22 -30.19 -6.58
C ASN A 46 -3.89 -29.85 -5.87
N PRO A 47 -3.92 -29.49 -4.60
CA PRO A 47 -2.71 -29.06 -3.87
C PRO A 47 -1.59 -30.10 -3.80
N GLY A 48 -1.86 -31.36 -4.14
CA GLY A 48 -0.88 -32.45 -4.22
C GLY A 48 -0.07 -32.49 -5.51
N ASP A 49 -0.52 -31.78 -6.54
CA ASP A 49 0.15 -31.77 -7.83
C ASP A 49 1.41 -30.89 -7.81
N PRO A 50 2.41 -31.16 -8.68
CA PRO A 50 3.56 -30.29 -8.84
C PRO A 50 3.13 -28.88 -9.26
N VAL A 51 3.77 -27.87 -8.67
CA VAL A 51 3.53 -26.47 -9.06
C VAL A 51 4.07 -26.24 -10.47
N PRO A 52 3.26 -25.71 -11.40
CA PRO A 52 3.72 -25.40 -12.76
C PRO A 52 4.84 -24.36 -12.75
N ALA A 53 5.74 -24.43 -13.75
CA ALA A 53 6.80 -23.42 -13.89
C ALA A 53 6.21 -22.01 -14.04
N GLY A 54 6.82 -21.01 -13.39
CA GLY A 54 6.37 -19.62 -13.35
C GLY A 54 5.21 -19.36 -12.39
N TRP A 55 4.86 -20.36 -11.56
CA TRP A 55 3.84 -20.23 -10.52
C TRP A 55 4.39 -20.64 -9.16
N ARG A 56 3.81 -20.11 -8.09
CA ARG A 56 4.07 -20.50 -6.70
C ARG A 56 2.77 -20.79 -5.98
N ARG A 57 2.79 -21.74 -5.07
CA ARG A 57 1.65 -22.10 -4.22
C ARG A 57 1.60 -21.18 -3.01
N VAL A 58 0.40 -20.70 -2.68
CA VAL A 58 0.13 -19.80 -1.55
C VAL A 58 -1.10 -20.28 -0.82
N GLU A 59 -1.00 -20.38 0.49
CA GLU A 59 -2.16 -20.58 1.38
C GLU A 59 -2.71 -19.24 1.80
N PHE A 60 -4.02 -19.08 1.71
CA PHE A 60 -4.72 -17.87 2.11
C PHE A 60 -5.83 -18.22 3.10
N SER A 61 -5.82 -17.58 4.27
CA SER A 61 -6.78 -17.81 5.35
C SER A 61 -8.18 -17.24 5.11
N GLY A 62 -8.34 -16.50 4.02
CA GLY A 62 -9.60 -15.83 3.68
C GLY A 62 -9.66 -14.38 4.19
N SER A 63 -10.61 -13.64 3.64
CA SER A 63 -11.00 -12.30 4.07
C SER A 63 -12.50 -12.10 3.83
N HIS A 64 -13.05 -10.96 4.23
CA HIS A 64 -14.46 -10.63 3.99
C HIS A 64 -14.90 -10.85 2.53
N ARG A 65 -14.04 -10.54 1.55
CA ARG A 65 -14.37 -10.62 0.12
C ARG A 65 -13.69 -11.77 -0.64
N SER A 66 -12.82 -12.53 0.03
CA SER A 66 -12.07 -13.60 -0.60
C SER A 66 -12.11 -14.85 0.25
N ARG A 67 -12.49 -15.97 -0.35
CA ARG A 67 -12.53 -17.27 0.34
C ARG A 67 -11.13 -17.72 0.72
N ALA A 68 -11.04 -18.41 1.86
CA ALA A 68 -9.85 -19.18 2.21
C ALA A 68 -9.61 -20.29 1.19
N GLY A 69 -8.34 -20.61 0.96
CA GLY A 69 -7.96 -21.69 0.06
C GLY A 69 -6.50 -21.64 -0.33
N THR A 70 -6.10 -22.61 -1.13
CA THR A 70 -4.77 -22.66 -1.75
C THR A 70 -4.86 -22.05 -3.14
N PHE A 71 -3.93 -21.18 -3.47
CA PHE A 71 -3.86 -20.51 -4.76
C PHE A 71 -2.51 -20.76 -5.43
N LEU A 72 -2.52 -20.90 -6.73
CA LEU A 72 -1.35 -20.77 -7.58
C LEU A 72 -1.28 -19.30 -8.02
N VAL A 73 -0.15 -18.67 -7.74
CA VAL A 73 0.10 -17.24 -8.03
C VAL A 73 1.26 -17.17 -9.00
N ALA A 74 1.09 -16.40 -10.09
CA ALA A 74 2.15 -16.19 -11.05
C ALA A 74 3.37 -15.53 -10.37
N GLU A 75 4.58 -15.90 -10.77
CA GLU A 75 5.80 -15.24 -10.28
C GLU A 75 5.95 -13.84 -10.84
N GLU A 76 5.43 -13.62 -12.05
CA GLU A 76 5.45 -12.31 -12.69
C GLU A 76 4.35 -11.40 -12.12
N THR A 77 4.75 -10.21 -11.73
CA THR A 77 3.84 -9.18 -11.19
C THR A 77 3.10 -8.46 -12.31
N LEU A 78 1.79 -8.45 -12.27
CA LEU A 78 0.95 -7.72 -13.21
C LEU A 78 1.00 -6.20 -12.96
N LEU A 79 0.82 -5.78 -11.71
CA LEU A 79 0.86 -4.39 -11.28
C LEU A 79 1.67 -4.24 -9.99
N THR A 80 2.28 -3.07 -9.82
CA THR A 80 3.00 -2.68 -8.59
C THR A 80 2.42 -1.40 -8.03
N GLY A 81 2.84 -0.99 -6.83
CA GLY A 81 2.48 0.32 -6.26
C GLY A 81 2.77 1.48 -7.20
N TRP A 82 3.83 1.40 -8.02
CA TRP A 82 4.18 2.41 -9.03
C TRP A 82 3.14 2.55 -10.16
N SER A 83 2.24 1.59 -10.29
CA SER A 83 1.11 1.63 -11.24
C SER A 83 0.01 2.61 -10.79
N ILE A 84 0.00 3.00 -9.51
CA ILE A 84 -1.04 3.81 -8.89
C ILE A 84 -0.66 5.30 -9.01
N THR A 85 -1.58 6.16 -9.45
CA THR A 85 -1.36 7.61 -9.55
C THR A 85 -2.21 8.44 -8.60
N ALA A 86 -3.33 7.87 -8.15
CA ALA A 86 -4.20 8.48 -7.16
C ALA A 86 -5.06 7.39 -6.52
N MET A 87 -5.51 7.61 -5.31
CA MET A 87 -6.36 6.66 -4.59
C MET A 87 -7.52 7.35 -3.88
N ARG A 88 -8.54 6.55 -3.59
CA ARG A 88 -9.64 6.88 -2.68
C ARG A 88 -9.86 5.67 -1.78
N VAL A 89 -9.89 5.91 -0.49
CA VAL A 89 -10.18 4.89 0.53
C VAL A 89 -11.66 4.87 0.85
N ALA A 90 -12.23 3.68 1.01
CA ALA A 90 -13.55 3.45 1.55
C ALA A 90 -13.46 2.39 2.67
N GLU A 91 -14.26 2.55 3.71
CA GLU A 91 -14.37 1.57 4.78
C GLU A 91 -15.33 0.45 4.37
N GLU A 92 -14.93 -0.79 4.62
CA GLU A 92 -15.76 -1.98 4.43
C GLU A 92 -16.50 -2.32 5.73
N THR A 93 -17.52 -3.15 5.63
CA THR A 93 -18.38 -3.53 6.77
C THR A 93 -17.66 -4.35 7.84
N ASP A 94 -16.54 -4.98 7.52
CA ASP A 94 -15.69 -5.74 8.44
C ASP A 94 -14.56 -4.90 9.07
N GLY A 95 -14.56 -3.58 8.81
CA GLY A 95 -13.52 -2.66 9.27
C GLY A 95 -12.26 -2.65 8.41
N SER A 96 -12.16 -3.52 7.40
CA SER A 96 -11.09 -3.44 6.40
C SER A 96 -11.29 -2.23 5.48
N ARG A 97 -10.28 -1.94 4.66
CA ARG A 97 -10.31 -0.84 3.71
C ARG A 97 -10.33 -1.35 2.28
N ALA A 98 -11.22 -0.77 1.49
CA ALA A 98 -11.19 -0.85 0.04
C ALA A 98 -10.48 0.38 -0.53
N ILE A 99 -9.59 0.16 -1.46
CA ILE A 99 -8.88 1.23 -2.14
C ILE A 99 -9.24 1.21 -3.62
N SER A 100 -9.81 2.33 -4.08
CA SER A 100 -10.02 2.57 -5.50
C SER A 100 -8.90 3.46 -6.02
N PHE A 101 -8.10 2.97 -6.98
CA PHE A 101 -6.98 3.73 -7.52
C PHE A 101 -7.19 4.11 -8.98
N ARG A 102 -6.49 5.20 -9.37
CA ARG A 102 -6.21 5.51 -10.76
C ARG A 102 -4.90 4.84 -11.18
N LEU A 103 -4.91 4.25 -12.37
CA LEU A 103 -3.75 3.61 -12.96
C LEU A 103 -3.01 4.57 -13.90
N ASN A 104 -1.68 4.49 -13.94
CA ASN A 104 -0.89 5.19 -14.95
C ASN A 104 -1.06 4.54 -16.34
N ALA A 105 -0.54 5.20 -17.39
CA ALA A 105 -0.72 4.74 -18.77
C ALA A 105 -0.11 3.35 -19.03
N ALA A 106 1.06 3.07 -18.46
CA ALA A 106 1.73 1.78 -18.61
C ALA A 106 0.93 0.64 -17.96
N ALA A 107 0.39 0.88 -16.75
CA ALA A 107 -0.44 -0.08 -16.04
C ALA A 107 -1.75 -0.37 -16.79
N LYS A 108 -2.40 0.67 -17.34
CA LYS A 108 -3.60 0.51 -18.16
C LYS A 108 -3.33 -0.36 -19.38
N LYS A 109 -2.22 -0.10 -20.09
CA LYS A 109 -1.82 -0.88 -21.26
C LYS A 109 -1.60 -2.35 -20.89
N ARG A 110 -0.79 -2.61 -19.84
CA ARG A 110 -0.51 -3.97 -19.36
C ARG A 110 -1.76 -4.73 -18.95
N LEU A 111 -2.67 -4.05 -18.25
CA LEU A 111 -3.93 -4.65 -17.83
C LEU A 111 -4.87 -4.90 -19.01
N ALA A 112 -4.90 -4.02 -20.01
CA ALA A 112 -5.64 -4.23 -21.26
C ALA A 112 -5.10 -5.44 -22.04
N GLU A 113 -3.78 -5.56 -22.18
CA GLU A 113 -3.12 -6.70 -22.80
C GLU A 113 -3.44 -8.01 -22.07
N PHE A 114 -3.40 -8.00 -20.74
CA PHE A 114 -3.79 -9.16 -19.92
C PHE A 114 -5.25 -9.57 -20.17
N CYS A 115 -6.15 -8.62 -20.35
CA CYS A 115 -7.57 -8.87 -20.58
C CYS A 115 -7.94 -9.23 -22.02
N VAL A 116 -6.99 -9.22 -22.97
CA VAL A 116 -7.24 -9.68 -24.38
C VAL A 116 -7.57 -11.17 -24.38
N ASP A 117 -6.93 -11.95 -23.54
CA ASP A 117 -7.28 -13.35 -23.34
C ASP A 117 -8.49 -13.45 -22.42
N GLU A 118 -9.61 -13.91 -22.94
CA GLU A 118 -10.85 -14.11 -22.18
C GLU A 118 -10.69 -15.08 -21.00
N ALA A 119 -9.72 -16.00 -21.07
CA ALA A 119 -9.39 -16.90 -19.97
C ALA A 119 -8.87 -16.14 -18.73
N ASN A 120 -8.26 -14.98 -18.92
CA ASN A 120 -7.79 -14.11 -17.86
C ASN A 120 -8.94 -13.31 -17.19
N LEU A 121 -10.06 -13.13 -17.88
CA LEU A 121 -11.27 -12.59 -17.27
C LEU A 121 -11.85 -13.66 -16.33
N LYS A 122 -12.27 -13.25 -15.15
CA LYS A 122 -12.68 -14.12 -14.03
C LYS A 122 -11.53 -14.82 -13.29
N MET A 123 -10.30 -14.77 -13.82
CA MET A 123 -9.13 -15.23 -13.08
C MET A 123 -8.94 -14.34 -11.83
N PRO A 124 -8.74 -14.91 -10.64
CA PRO A 124 -8.44 -14.12 -9.47
C PRO A 124 -7.14 -13.33 -9.66
N LEU A 125 -7.13 -12.11 -9.14
CA LEU A 125 -5.91 -11.33 -8.93
C LEU A 125 -5.56 -11.38 -7.45
N GLY A 126 -4.35 -11.84 -7.12
CA GLY A 126 -3.82 -11.85 -5.77
C GLY A 126 -3.18 -10.51 -5.43
N LEU A 127 -3.64 -9.88 -4.35
CA LEU A 127 -3.05 -8.66 -3.80
C LEU A 127 -2.07 -9.02 -2.68
N SER A 128 -0.83 -8.58 -2.81
CA SER A 128 0.19 -8.63 -1.77
C SER A 128 0.56 -7.23 -1.32
N ILE A 129 0.65 -7.03 -0.01
CA ILE A 129 1.05 -5.78 0.64
C ILE A 129 2.14 -6.14 1.64
N ASP A 130 3.35 -5.64 1.45
CA ASP A 130 4.53 -5.95 2.27
C ASP A 130 4.74 -7.46 2.47
N GLY A 131 4.44 -8.26 1.45
CA GLY A 131 4.52 -9.73 1.49
C GLY A 131 3.31 -10.44 2.11
N ARG A 132 2.39 -9.73 2.74
CA ARG A 132 1.12 -10.27 3.24
C ARG A 132 0.10 -10.38 2.10
N TRP A 133 -0.56 -11.53 1.97
CA TRP A 133 -1.70 -11.67 1.06
C TRP A 133 -2.94 -11.00 1.64
N ALA A 134 -3.41 -9.96 0.99
CA ALA A 134 -4.57 -9.18 1.43
C ALA A 134 -5.89 -9.73 0.86
N GLY A 135 -5.86 -10.32 -0.32
CA GLY A 135 -7.04 -10.92 -0.93
C GLY A 135 -6.82 -11.46 -2.32
N PHE A 136 -7.80 -12.23 -2.77
CA PHE A 136 -7.88 -12.79 -4.12
C PHE A 136 -9.23 -12.42 -4.71
N SER A 137 -9.27 -11.53 -5.68
CA SER A 137 -10.52 -11.00 -6.26
C SER A 137 -10.54 -11.21 -7.78
N PRO A 138 -11.62 -11.75 -8.35
CA PRO A 138 -11.70 -11.95 -9.78
C PRO A 138 -11.80 -10.62 -10.52
N LEU A 139 -11.13 -10.53 -11.66
CA LEU A 139 -11.27 -9.43 -12.59
C LEU A 139 -12.47 -9.69 -13.51
N MET A 140 -13.64 -9.14 -13.16
CA MET A 140 -14.89 -9.42 -13.86
C MET A 140 -15.00 -8.75 -15.23
N ARG A 141 -14.19 -7.73 -15.48
CA ARG A 141 -14.10 -7.00 -16.76
C ARG A 141 -12.78 -6.24 -16.84
N ALA A 142 -12.35 -5.92 -18.04
CA ALA A 142 -11.22 -5.02 -18.21
C ALA A 142 -11.50 -3.68 -17.51
N PRO A 143 -10.71 -3.27 -16.53
CA PRO A 143 -10.89 -1.98 -15.88
C PRO A 143 -10.52 -0.86 -16.84
N GLY A 144 -11.24 0.26 -16.73
CA GLY A 144 -10.91 1.48 -17.45
C GLY A 144 -9.67 2.17 -16.84
N ASP A 145 -9.88 3.39 -16.30
CA ASP A 145 -8.81 4.16 -15.64
C ASP A 145 -8.71 3.87 -14.13
N ARG A 146 -9.62 3.11 -13.57
CA ARG A 146 -9.73 2.82 -12.14
C ARG A 146 -9.86 1.33 -11.86
N MET A 147 -9.27 0.92 -10.75
CA MET A 147 -9.37 -0.43 -10.21
C MET A 147 -9.59 -0.34 -8.70
N SER A 148 -10.38 -1.26 -8.14
CA SER A 148 -10.57 -1.36 -6.69
C SER A 148 -9.92 -2.63 -6.18
N LEU A 149 -9.17 -2.51 -5.08
CA LEU A 149 -8.59 -3.61 -4.34
C LEU A 149 -9.08 -3.57 -2.89
N TYR A 150 -9.17 -4.74 -2.28
CA TYR A 150 -9.78 -4.96 -0.97
C TYR A 150 -8.81 -5.64 -0.04
N GLY A 151 -9.07 -5.57 1.27
CA GLY A 151 -8.31 -6.29 2.28
C GLY A 151 -7.11 -5.51 2.84
N PHE A 152 -7.04 -4.20 2.61
CA PHE A 152 -6.09 -3.33 3.31
C PHE A 152 -6.50 -3.19 4.77
N THR A 153 -5.52 -3.20 5.65
CA THR A 153 -5.71 -2.69 7.01
C THR A 153 -5.81 -1.17 6.99
N THR A 154 -6.29 -0.57 8.06
CA THR A 154 -6.32 0.89 8.20
C THR A 154 -4.92 1.49 8.06
N GLU A 155 -3.93 0.88 8.73
CA GLU A 155 -2.54 1.32 8.68
C GLU A 155 -1.94 1.23 7.26
N GLU A 156 -2.16 0.12 6.55
CA GLU A 156 -1.71 -0.05 5.16
C GLU A 156 -2.34 0.99 4.23
N ALA A 157 -3.62 1.29 4.41
CA ALA A 157 -4.32 2.30 3.62
C ALA A 157 -3.73 3.70 3.86
N GLU A 158 -3.50 4.08 5.12
CA GLU A 158 -2.88 5.35 5.51
C GLU A 158 -1.43 5.46 5.02
N ARG A 159 -0.65 4.38 5.13
CA ARG A 159 0.72 4.32 4.58
C ARG A 159 0.71 4.51 3.07
N THR A 160 -0.20 3.84 2.36
CA THR A 160 -0.33 3.98 0.90
C THR A 160 -0.67 5.41 0.52
N GLU A 161 -1.57 6.07 1.26
CA GLU A 161 -1.93 7.46 1.01
C GLU A 161 -0.76 8.42 1.25
N ARG A 162 -0.02 8.24 2.34
CA ARG A 162 1.18 9.04 2.62
C ARG A 162 2.24 8.83 1.53
N TRP A 163 2.52 7.58 1.18
CA TRP A 163 3.48 7.25 0.14
C TRP A 163 3.14 7.89 -1.21
N LEU A 164 1.84 7.92 -1.59
CA LEU A 164 1.40 8.58 -2.83
C LEU A 164 1.55 10.10 -2.79
N ARG A 165 1.53 10.73 -1.62
CA ARG A 165 1.69 12.19 -1.48
C ARG A 165 3.14 12.66 -1.61
N ILE A 166 4.09 11.82 -1.26
CA ILE A 166 5.51 12.21 -1.19
C ILE A 166 6.33 11.79 -2.42
N ARG A 167 5.75 11.05 -3.36
CA ARG A 167 6.45 10.55 -4.53
C ARG A 167 6.26 11.39 -5.81
#